data_19c36d33b80b50ba1785cf219d393752
#
_entry.id   19c36d33b80b50ba1785cf219d393752
#
_cell.length_a   1.000
_cell.length_b   1.000
_cell.length_c   1.000
_cell.angle_alpha   90.00
_cell.angle_beta   90.00
_cell.angle_gamma   90.00
#
_symmetry.space_group_name_H-M   'P 1'
#
loop_
_entity.id
_entity.type
_entity.pdbx_description
1 polymer ?
#
loop_
_entity_poly.entity_id
_entity_poly.type
_entity_poly.pdbx_seq_one_letter_code
_entity_poly.pdbx_strand_id
1 'polypeptide(L)'
;TGTIAQFVAKNALKVIGVESVPDAISAAKENAILNNIGNVEFFVGDMKTVFNTAFIETHGHPDVIITDPPRDGMHKDVVAQILKILPKKIVYVSCNSATQARDLALLDSEYKISKTQAVDMFPQTHHVENVVLLEKRNPKK
;
A
#
# COMPACT_ATOMS: atom_id res chain seq x y z
N THR A 1 -8.75 -9.59 -4.00
CA THR A 1 -10.08 -9.70 -3.34
C THR A 1 -10.51 -8.40 -2.64
N GLY A 2 -9.65 -7.40 -2.57
CA GLY A 2 -9.95 -6.06 -2.05
C GLY A 2 -10.10 -5.96 -0.52
N THR A 3 -9.67 -6.95 0.24
CA THR A 3 -9.89 -7.04 1.69
C THR A 3 -9.36 -5.82 2.44
N ILE A 4 -8.11 -5.43 2.20
CA ILE A 4 -7.50 -4.26 2.86
C ILE A 4 -8.26 -2.98 2.48
N ALA A 5 -8.53 -2.77 1.19
CA ALA A 5 -9.24 -1.59 0.70
C ALA A 5 -10.62 -1.44 1.33
N GLN A 6 -11.39 -2.53 1.40
CA GLN A 6 -12.72 -2.55 2.01
C GLN A 6 -12.66 -2.32 3.53
N PHE A 7 -11.67 -2.92 4.20
CA PHE A 7 -11.50 -2.76 5.65
C PHE A 7 -11.25 -1.30 6.05
N VAL A 8 -10.44 -0.58 5.28
CA VAL A 8 -10.09 0.81 5.59
C VAL A 8 -11.13 1.82 5.09
N ALA A 9 -12.01 1.42 4.18
CA ALA A 9 -13.00 2.29 3.54
C ALA A 9 -13.88 3.07 4.55
N LYS A 10 -14.23 2.44 5.68
CA LYS A 10 -15.01 3.08 6.75
C LYS A 10 -14.34 4.31 7.39
N ASN A 11 -13.03 4.43 7.24
CA ASN A 11 -12.23 5.51 7.82
C ASN A 11 -11.64 6.45 6.75
N ALA A 12 -12.10 6.37 5.52
CA ALA A 12 -11.61 7.15 4.39
C ALA A 12 -12.76 7.78 3.60
N LEU A 13 -12.52 8.93 2.99
CA LEU A 13 -13.47 9.54 2.06
C LEU A 13 -13.53 8.75 0.75
N LYS A 14 -12.37 8.31 0.26
CA LYS A 14 -12.20 7.53 -0.96
C LYS A 14 -11.04 6.56 -0.77
N VAL A 15 -11.19 5.35 -1.29
CA VAL A 15 -10.13 4.35 -1.35
C VAL A 15 -9.95 3.91 -2.80
N ILE A 16 -8.70 3.76 -3.22
CA ILE A 16 -8.34 3.21 -4.51
C ILE A 16 -7.53 1.95 -4.29
N GLY A 17 -7.99 0.84 -4.83
CA GLY A 17 -7.29 -0.44 -4.85
C GLY A 17 -6.70 -0.70 -6.24
N VAL A 18 -5.43 -1.06 -6.30
CA VAL A 18 -4.73 -1.46 -7.54
C VAL A 18 -4.19 -2.87 -7.35
N GLU A 19 -4.45 -3.73 -8.30
CA GLU A 19 -4.02 -5.14 -8.31
C GLU A 19 -3.76 -5.59 -9.73
N SER A 20 -2.73 -6.38 -9.95
CA SER A 20 -2.32 -6.86 -11.26
C SER A 20 -3.19 -8.00 -11.80
N VAL A 21 -3.86 -8.74 -10.93
CA VAL A 21 -4.68 -9.91 -11.28
C VAL A 21 -6.12 -9.48 -11.55
N PRO A 22 -6.63 -9.59 -12.82
CA PRO A 22 -7.99 -9.15 -13.17
C PRO A 22 -9.08 -9.84 -12.36
N ASP A 23 -8.96 -11.16 -12.13
CA ASP A 23 -9.96 -11.93 -11.39
C ASP A 23 -10.05 -11.47 -9.91
N ALA A 24 -8.91 -11.08 -9.32
CA ALA A 24 -8.89 -10.51 -7.97
C ALA A 24 -9.61 -9.16 -7.90
N ILE A 25 -9.51 -8.35 -8.95
CA ILE A 25 -10.26 -7.08 -9.08
C ILE A 25 -11.75 -7.33 -9.27
N SER A 26 -12.14 -8.32 -10.11
CA SER A 26 -13.55 -8.70 -10.26
C SER A 26 -14.15 -9.08 -8.91
N ALA A 27 -13.51 -10.01 -8.20
CA ALA A 27 -13.93 -10.42 -6.87
C ALA A 27 -13.96 -9.25 -5.86
N ALA A 28 -13.01 -8.31 -5.96
CA ALA A 28 -12.98 -7.14 -5.09
C ALA A 28 -14.21 -6.23 -5.30
N LYS A 29 -14.61 -6.02 -6.55
CA LYS A 29 -15.79 -5.23 -6.90
C LYS A 29 -17.08 -5.90 -6.42
N GLU A 30 -17.22 -7.21 -6.65
CA GLU A 30 -18.36 -8.00 -6.16
C GLU A 30 -18.46 -7.95 -4.62
N ASN A 31 -17.33 -8.16 -3.93
CA ASN A 31 -17.28 -8.09 -2.47
C ASN A 31 -17.65 -6.71 -1.93
N ALA A 32 -17.22 -5.62 -2.59
CA ALA A 32 -17.58 -4.27 -2.19
C ALA A 32 -19.10 -4.02 -2.31
N ILE A 33 -19.73 -4.53 -3.37
CA ILE A 33 -21.19 -4.47 -3.54
C ILE A 33 -21.88 -5.26 -2.43
N LEU A 34 -21.47 -6.51 -2.20
CA LEU A 34 -22.05 -7.37 -1.17
C LEU A 34 -21.94 -6.78 0.24
N ASN A 35 -20.85 -6.05 0.51
CA ASN A 35 -20.61 -5.40 1.80
C ASN A 35 -21.16 -3.97 1.88
N ASN A 36 -21.87 -3.48 0.85
CA ASN A 36 -22.41 -2.12 0.76
C ASN A 36 -21.32 -1.03 0.93
N ILE A 37 -20.14 -1.24 0.35
CA ILE A 37 -19.02 -0.29 0.39
C ILE A 37 -18.98 0.48 -0.92
N GLY A 38 -19.40 1.75 -0.90
CA GLY A 38 -19.55 2.59 -2.11
C GLY A 38 -18.39 3.56 -2.38
N ASN A 39 -17.44 3.70 -1.45
CA ASN A 39 -16.34 4.66 -1.56
C ASN A 39 -14.99 4.00 -1.93
N VAL A 40 -15.03 2.84 -2.58
CA VAL A 40 -13.85 2.12 -3.07
C VAL A 40 -13.91 1.98 -4.58
N GLU A 41 -12.83 2.35 -5.25
CA GLU A 41 -12.61 2.10 -6.68
C GLU A 41 -11.48 1.10 -6.87
N PHE A 42 -11.63 0.17 -7.85
CA PHE A 42 -10.64 -0.86 -8.12
C PHE A 42 -10.14 -0.82 -9.55
N PHE A 43 -8.81 -0.86 -9.73
CA PHE A 43 -8.13 -0.80 -11.02
C PHE A 43 -7.23 -2.02 -11.21
N VAL A 44 -7.32 -2.62 -12.41
CA VAL A 44 -6.39 -3.67 -12.83
C VAL A 44 -5.12 -3.02 -13.35
N GLY A 45 -3.98 -3.44 -12.84
CA GLY A 45 -2.69 -3.04 -13.39
C GLY A 45 -1.53 -3.30 -12.44
N ASP A 46 -0.33 -3.31 -13.01
CA ASP A 46 0.90 -3.35 -12.24
C ASP A 46 1.17 -1.96 -11.65
N MET A 47 1.42 -1.90 -10.35
CA MET A 47 1.73 -0.64 -9.66
C MET A 47 2.85 0.16 -10.32
N LYS A 48 3.84 -0.53 -10.88
CA LYS A 48 4.95 0.07 -11.64
C LYS A 48 4.47 0.92 -12.83
N THR A 49 3.40 0.52 -13.49
CA THR A 49 2.85 1.17 -14.69
C THR A 49 1.67 2.08 -14.39
N VAL A 50 0.78 1.66 -13.50
CA VAL A 50 -0.44 2.40 -13.14
C VAL A 50 -0.14 3.58 -12.22
N PHE A 51 0.72 3.39 -11.24
CA PHE A 51 0.99 4.39 -10.22
C PHE A 51 1.94 5.49 -10.74
N ASN A 52 1.43 6.33 -11.61
CA ASN A 52 2.16 7.41 -12.28
C ASN A 52 1.48 8.77 -12.06
N THR A 53 2.09 9.84 -12.55
CA THR A 53 1.60 11.22 -12.37
C THR A 53 0.18 11.40 -12.94
N ALA A 54 -0.12 10.86 -14.13
CA ALA A 54 -1.44 10.99 -14.75
C ALA A 54 -2.53 10.29 -13.93
N PHE A 55 -2.21 9.14 -13.33
CA PHE A 55 -3.12 8.44 -12.43
C PHE A 55 -3.44 9.30 -11.19
N ILE A 56 -2.43 9.93 -10.60
CA ILE A 56 -2.60 10.80 -9.44
C ILE A 56 -3.40 12.06 -9.80
N GLU A 57 -3.15 12.66 -10.96
CA GLU A 57 -3.90 13.82 -11.43
C GLU A 57 -5.38 13.49 -11.64
N THR A 58 -5.68 12.28 -12.14
CA THR A 58 -7.05 11.82 -12.39
C THR A 58 -7.81 11.47 -11.11
N HIS A 59 -7.13 10.78 -10.18
CA HIS A 59 -7.80 10.17 -9.03
C HIS A 59 -7.58 10.92 -7.70
N GLY A 60 -6.70 11.90 -7.71
CA GLY A 60 -6.35 12.71 -6.53
C GLY A 60 -5.08 12.23 -5.83
N HIS A 61 -4.49 13.14 -5.08
CA HIS A 61 -3.28 12.89 -4.30
C HIS A 61 -3.63 12.07 -3.04
N PRO A 62 -2.99 10.91 -2.79
CA PRO A 62 -3.29 10.10 -1.61
C PRO A 62 -2.71 10.73 -0.34
N ASP A 63 -3.49 10.76 0.74
CA ASP A 63 -2.97 11.07 2.07
C ASP A 63 -2.18 9.89 2.66
N VAL A 64 -2.62 8.67 2.37
CA VAL A 64 -2.05 7.42 2.88
C VAL A 64 -1.90 6.42 1.75
N ILE A 65 -0.76 5.75 1.69
CA ILE A 65 -0.55 4.58 0.84
C ILE A 65 -0.41 3.35 1.74
N ILE A 66 -1.16 2.29 1.41
CA ILE A 66 -0.99 0.97 2.03
C ILE A 66 -0.44 0.05 0.94
N THR A 67 0.68 -0.57 1.19
CA THR A 67 1.35 -1.46 0.24
C THR A 67 1.61 -2.83 0.88
N ASP A 68 1.30 -3.88 0.12
CA ASP A 68 1.52 -5.28 0.47
C ASP A 68 2.13 -5.98 -0.75
N PRO A 69 3.40 -5.71 -1.05
CA PRO A 69 4.06 -6.23 -2.25
C PRO A 69 4.41 -7.72 -2.10
N PRO A 70 4.77 -8.40 -3.22
CA PRO A 70 5.30 -9.75 -3.16
C PRO A 70 6.61 -9.84 -2.36
N ARG A 71 7.09 -11.07 -2.13
CA ARG A 71 8.30 -11.36 -1.32
C ARG A 71 9.56 -10.59 -1.74
N ASP A 72 9.65 -10.19 -3.00
CA ASP A 72 10.77 -9.41 -3.53
C ASP A 72 10.75 -7.93 -3.11
N GLY A 73 9.71 -7.51 -2.41
CA GLY A 73 9.49 -6.13 -2.00
C GLY A 73 8.93 -5.26 -3.12
N MET A 74 8.95 -3.94 -2.92
CA MET A 74 8.51 -2.98 -3.92
C MET A 74 9.54 -2.85 -5.05
N HIS A 75 9.03 -2.70 -6.29
CA HIS A 75 9.89 -2.31 -7.40
C HIS A 75 10.44 -0.91 -7.17
N LYS A 76 11.70 -0.68 -7.56
CA LYS A 76 12.38 0.62 -7.39
C LYS A 76 11.60 1.82 -7.95
N ASP A 77 10.90 1.61 -9.07
CA ASP A 77 10.10 2.65 -9.70
C ASP A 77 8.86 3.01 -8.87
N VAL A 78 8.27 2.04 -8.14
CA VAL A 78 7.17 2.28 -7.20
C VAL A 78 7.68 3.10 -6.01
N VAL A 79 8.84 2.75 -5.47
CA VAL A 79 9.49 3.54 -4.39
C VAL A 79 9.77 4.98 -4.86
N ALA A 80 10.31 5.14 -6.07
CA ALA A 80 10.57 6.46 -6.64
C ALA A 80 9.28 7.29 -6.82
N GLN A 81 8.18 6.67 -7.25
CA GLN A 81 6.89 7.35 -7.35
C GLN A 81 6.34 7.75 -5.97
N ILE A 82 6.46 6.90 -4.96
CA ILE A 82 6.07 7.23 -3.58
C ILE A 82 6.86 8.44 -3.09
N LEU A 83 8.18 8.49 -3.33
CA LEU A 83 9.03 9.62 -2.96
C LEU A 83 8.71 10.91 -3.75
N LYS A 84 8.16 10.79 -4.96
CA LYS A 84 7.68 11.93 -5.75
C LYS A 84 6.33 12.46 -5.27
N ILE A 85 5.41 11.54 -4.93
CA ILE A 85 4.05 11.87 -4.48
C ILE A 85 4.07 12.38 -3.04
N LEU A 86 4.93 11.82 -2.18
CA LEU A 86 5.10 12.20 -0.79
C LEU A 86 3.78 12.16 0.04
N PRO A 87 3.05 11.03 0.09
CA PRO A 87 1.89 10.89 0.98
C PRO A 87 2.27 11.17 2.44
N LYS A 88 1.32 11.59 3.25
CA LYS A 88 1.56 11.88 4.68
C LYS A 88 2.02 10.65 5.45
N LYS A 89 1.48 9.47 5.08
CA LYS A 89 1.76 8.19 5.75
C LYS A 89 1.86 7.05 4.74
N ILE A 90 2.67 6.06 5.08
CA ILE A 90 2.75 4.79 4.36
C ILE A 90 2.59 3.67 5.38
N VAL A 91 1.71 2.72 5.09
CA VAL A 91 1.62 1.44 5.82
C VAL A 91 2.20 0.37 4.91
N TYR A 92 3.31 -0.23 5.32
CA TYR A 92 3.99 -1.26 4.56
C TYR A 92 3.84 -2.62 5.25
N VAL A 93 3.06 -3.51 4.66
CA VAL A 93 2.91 -4.91 5.07
C VAL A 93 3.88 -5.76 4.26
N SER A 94 4.59 -6.69 4.87
CA SER A 94 5.51 -7.58 4.17
C SER A 94 5.69 -8.90 4.90
N CYS A 95 5.69 -9.99 4.13
CA CYS A 95 6.08 -11.33 4.59
C CYS A 95 7.60 -11.57 4.54
N ASN A 96 8.41 -10.58 4.11
CA ASN A 96 9.86 -10.67 4.03
C ASN A 96 10.52 -9.40 4.59
N SER A 97 10.99 -9.49 5.83
CA SER A 97 11.61 -8.38 6.55
C SER A 97 12.91 -7.87 5.91
N ALA A 98 13.66 -8.72 5.18
CA ALA A 98 14.89 -8.31 4.53
C ALA A 98 14.64 -7.37 3.34
N THR A 99 13.69 -7.72 2.46
CA THR A 99 13.31 -6.85 1.34
C THR A 99 12.57 -5.60 1.83
N GLN A 100 11.77 -5.72 2.89
CA GLN A 100 11.15 -4.57 3.53
C GLN A 100 12.21 -3.59 4.08
N ALA A 101 13.23 -4.08 4.78
CA ALA A 101 14.31 -3.23 5.31
C ALA A 101 15.07 -2.50 4.19
N ARG A 102 15.32 -3.16 3.06
CA ARG A 102 15.91 -2.54 1.87
C ARG A 102 15.05 -1.37 1.36
N ASP A 103 13.75 -1.59 1.22
CA ASP A 103 12.83 -0.58 0.71
C ASP A 103 12.66 0.58 1.70
N LEU A 104 12.61 0.28 3.00
CA LEU A 104 12.56 1.28 4.07
C LEU A 104 13.81 2.19 4.06
N ALA A 105 14.99 1.62 3.77
CA ALA A 105 16.22 2.41 3.64
C ALA A 105 16.15 3.41 2.47
N LEU A 106 15.47 3.06 1.37
CA LEU A 106 15.25 3.99 0.25
C LEU A 106 14.24 5.10 0.59
N LEU A 107 13.30 4.84 1.49
CA LEU A 107 12.30 5.81 1.93
C LEU A 107 12.79 6.72 3.06
N ASP A 108 13.90 6.40 3.73
CA ASP A 108 14.37 7.09 4.96
C ASP A 108 14.71 8.57 4.72
N SER A 109 15.01 8.99 3.48
CA SER A 109 15.25 10.38 3.15
C SER A 109 14.05 11.30 3.48
N GLU A 110 12.83 10.80 3.29
CA GLU A 110 11.58 11.57 3.42
C GLU A 110 10.68 11.07 4.55
N TYR A 111 10.89 9.84 5.01
CA TYR A 111 10.02 9.19 5.99
C TYR A 111 10.79 8.72 7.22
N LYS A 112 10.11 8.67 8.36
CA LYS A 112 10.57 8.02 9.57
C LYS A 112 9.65 6.84 9.90
N ILE A 113 10.22 5.76 10.40
CA ILE A 113 9.45 4.66 10.98
C ILE A 113 8.87 5.16 12.32
N SER A 114 7.55 5.14 12.43
CA SER A 114 6.86 5.55 13.66
C SER A 114 6.36 4.36 14.46
N LYS A 115 6.00 3.26 13.80
CA LYS A 115 5.58 2.01 14.45
C LYS A 115 5.99 0.81 13.60
N THR A 116 6.27 -0.30 14.28
CA THR A 116 6.46 -1.61 13.65
C THR A 116 5.77 -2.68 14.49
N GLN A 117 5.13 -3.64 13.82
CA GLN A 117 4.43 -4.74 14.45
C GLN A 117 4.62 -6.02 13.65
N ALA A 118 5.26 -7.00 14.25
CA ALA A 118 5.29 -8.35 13.71
C ALA A 118 3.97 -9.07 14.04
N VAL A 119 3.45 -9.84 13.09
CA VAL A 119 2.21 -10.61 13.21
C VAL A 119 2.46 -12.03 12.72
N ASP A 120 2.31 -13.00 13.61
CA ASP A 120 2.44 -14.42 13.28
C ASP A 120 1.12 -14.96 12.74
N MET A 121 0.96 -14.88 11.42
CA MET A 121 -0.23 -15.38 10.71
C MET A 121 -0.18 -16.88 10.45
N PHE A 122 1.02 -17.46 10.46
CA PHE A 122 1.26 -18.87 10.11
C PHE A 122 2.22 -19.52 11.11
N PRO A 123 1.79 -19.77 12.37
CA PRO A 123 2.68 -20.19 13.48
C PRO A 123 3.36 -21.56 13.27
N GLN A 124 2.92 -22.34 12.27
CA GLN A 124 3.56 -23.61 11.90
C GLN A 124 4.71 -23.43 10.87
N THR A 125 5.00 -22.21 10.47
CA THR A 125 6.02 -21.86 9.50
C THR A 125 7.01 -20.85 10.08
N HIS A 126 8.08 -20.56 9.36
CA HIS A 126 9.01 -19.49 9.70
C HIS A 126 8.59 -18.11 9.15
N HIS A 127 7.42 -18.02 8.52
CA HIS A 127 6.93 -16.78 7.93
C HIS A 127 6.21 -15.93 8.98
N VAL A 128 6.68 -14.70 9.12
CA VAL A 128 6.06 -13.68 9.98
C VAL A 128 5.78 -12.45 9.12
N GLU A 129 4.56 -11.97 9.18
CA GLU A 129 4.20 -10.69 8.57
C GLU A 129 4.74 -9.56 9.44
N ASN A 130 5.25 -8.52 8.81
CA ASN A 130 5.67 -7.31 9.51
C ASN A 130 4.97 -6.09 8.95
N VAL A 131 4.29 -5.34 9.81
CA VAL A 131 3.57 -4.12 9.45
C VAL A 131 4.37 -2.92 9.96
N VAL A 132 4.73 -2.02 9.06
CA VAL A 132 5.49 -0.81 9.39
C VAL A 132 4.66 0.42 9.01
N LEU A 133 4.52 1.34 9.97
CA LEU A 133 3.97 2.67 9.72
C LEU A 133 5.11 3.66 9.55
N LEU A 134 5.14 4.31 8.39
CA LEU A 134 6.03 5.44 8.13
C LEU A 134 5.22 6.74 8.12
N GLU A 135 5.82 7.77 8.68
CA GLU A 135 5.29 9.14 8.63
C GLU A 135 6.28 10.05 7.94
N LYS A 136 5.75 10.93 7.09
CA LYS A 136 6.57 11.92 6.39
C LYS A 136 7.32 12.78 7.41
N ARG A 137 8.60 12.99 7.17
CA ARG A 137 9.42 13.88 8.00
C ARG A 137 8.92 15.33 7.83
N ASN A 138 8.85 16.06 8.91
CA ASN A 138 8.63 17.50 8.82
C ASN A 138 9.85 18.15 8.16
N PRO A 139 9.67 19.19 7.33
CA PRO A 139 10.80 19.96 6.81
C PRO A 139 11.68 20.40 8.00
N LYS A 140 12.98 20.17 7.88
CA LYS A 140 13.92 20.76 8.84
C LYS A 140 13.72 22.29 8.81
N LYS A 141 13.33 22.85 9.93
CA LYS A 141 13.33 24.31 10.11
C LYS A 141 14.73 24.88 9.93
#